data_eaf5166488bcba858a13f1d16162a820
#
_entry.id   eaf5166488bcba858a13f1d16162a820
#
_cell.length_a   1.000
_cell.length_b   1.000
_cell.length_c   1.000
_cell.angle_alpha   90.00
_cell.angle_beta   90.00
_cell.angle_gamma   90.00
#
_symmetry.space_group_name_H-M   'P 1'
#
loop_
_entity.id
_entity.type
_entity.pdbx_description
1 polymer ?
#
loop_
_entity_poly.entity_id
_entity_poly.type
_entity_poly.pdbx_seq_one_letter_code
_entity_poly.pdbx_strand_id
1 'polypeptide(L)'
;MSIHQSSTDELILALHDRVLLIKLNRPDRLNAISRDMLDELSARVVAADKDPEIRCIVLTGEGKGFCAGLDLVDTNKRREDEGE
;
A
#
# COMPACT_ATOMS: atom_id res chain seq x y z
N MET A 1 13.49 -15.23 4.73
CA MET A 1 12.44 -14.24 5.00
C MET A 1 12.75 -12.94 4.27
N SER A 2 11.78 -12.41 3.57
CA SER A 2 11.98 -11.15 2.85
C SER A 2 11.95 -9.97 3.82
N ILE A 3 12.84 -8.99 3.61
CA ILE A 3 12.80 -7.73 4.35
C ILE A 3 11.66 -6.83 3.86
N HIS A 4 11.07 -7.19 2.71
CA HIS A 4 9.95 -6.46 2.12
C HIS A 4 8.67 -7.24 2.38
N GLN A 5 8.15 -7.10 3.58
CA GLN A 5 6.89 -7.73 3.99
C GLN A 5 5.95 -6.65 4.50
N SER A 6 4.68 -6.82 4.16
CA SER A 6 3.64 -5.92 4.66
C SER A 6 3.27 -6.29 6.09
N SER A 7 3.01 -5.28 6.92
CA SER A 7 2.48 -5.48 8.26
C SER A 7 0.95 -5.51 8.27
N THR A 8 0.33 -5.38 7.12
CA THR A 8 -1.13 -5.41 6.98
C THR A 8 -1.54 -6.28 5.81
N ASP A 9 -2.70 -6.91 5.92
CA ASP A 9 -3.28 -7.70 4.83
C ASP A 9 -3.79 -6.83 3.68
N GLU A 10 -3.86 -5.53 3.88
CA GLU A 10 -4.34 -4.60 2.86
C GLU A 10 -3.32 -4.31 1.77
N LEU A 11 -2.07 -4.72 1.97
CA LEU A 11 -1.04 -4.69 0.96
C LEU A 11 -0.41 -6.06 0.80
N ILE A 12 -0.20 -6.46 -0.43
CA ILE A 12 0.52 -7.68 -0.75
C ILE A 12 1.82 -7.30 -1.44
N LEU A 13 2.93 -7.83 -0.97
CA LEU A 13 4.25 -7.56 -1.53
C LEU A 13 4.84 -8.82 -2.13
N ALA A 14 5.45 -8.69 -3.29
CA ALA A 14 6.18 -9.78 -3.94
C ALA A 14 7.44 -9.22 -4.59
N LEU A 15 8.56 -9.89 -4.36
CA LEU A 15 9.83 -9.50 -4.96
C LEU A 15 10.20 -10.53 -6.01
N HIS A 16 10.46 -10.07 -7.24
CA HIS A 16 10.82 -10.94 -8.34
C HIS A 16 11.81 -10.24 -9.25
N ASP A 17 13.00 -10.84 -9.42
CA ASP A 17 14.02 -10.31 -10.30
C ASP A 17 14.29 -8.82 -10.15
N ARG A 18 14.45 -8.35 -8.90
CA ARG A 18 14.75 -6.96 -8.58
C ARG A 18 13.58 -6.00 -8.86
N VAL A 19 12.39 -6.56 -9.08
CA VAL A 19 11.16 -5.80 -9.20
C VAL A 19 10.32 -6.05 -7.96
N LEU A 20 9.95 -5.00 -7.26
CA LEU A 20 9.04 -5.11 -6.12
C LEU A 20 7.62 -4.83 -6.61
N LEU A 21 6.77 -5.85 -6.52
CA LEU A 21 5.36 -5.70 -6.81
C LEU A 21 4.63 -5.36 -5.53
N ILE A 22 3.90 -4.26 -5.54
CA ILE A 22 3.04 -3.86 -4.43
C ILE A 22 1.61 -3.89 -4.93
N LYS A 23 0.79 -4.74 -4.31
CA LYS A 23 -0.60 -4.91 -4.72
C LYS A 23 -1.52 -4.38 -3.63
N LEU A 24 -2.39 -3.44 -3.99
CA LEU A 24 -3.43 -2.96 -3.09
C LEU A 24 -4.47 -4.06 -2.94
N ASN A 25 -4.81 -4.41 -1.71
CA ASN A 25 -5.64 -5.59 -1.43
C ASN A 25 -6.86 -5.26 -0.58
N ARG A 26 -7.71 -4.39 -1.12
CA ARG A 26 -9.04 -4.13 -0.58
C ARG A 26 -10.07 -4.20 -1.72
N PRO A 27 -10.17 -5.36 -2.40
CA PRO A 27 -11.03 -5.47 -3.59
C PRO A 27 -12.50 -5.21 -3.31
N ASP A 28 -12.98 -5.51 -2.11
CA ASP A 28 -14.36 -5.25 -1.68
C ASP A 28 -14.65 -3.76 -1.49
N ARG A 29 -13.61 -2.93 -1.44
CA ARG A 29 -13.71 -1.48 -1.33
C ARG A 29 -13.07 -0.80 -2.53
N LEU A 30 -12.89 -1.52 -3.64
CA LEU A 30 -12.22 -1.04 -4.86
C LEU A 30 -10.86 -0.44 -4.57
N ASN A 31 -10.17 -1.01 -3.60
CA ASN A 31 -8.83 -0.61 -3.17
C ASN A 31 -8.75 0.85 -2.70
N ALA A 32 -9.84 1.34 -2.11
CA ALA A 32 -9.83 2.65 -1.44
C ALA A 32 -8.75 2.64 -0.35
N ILE A 33 -7.97 3.70 -0.28
CA ILE A 33 -6.82 3.76 0.61
C ILE A 33 -7.23 4.16 2.02
N SER A 34 -7.03 3.23 2.96
CA SER A 34 -7.18 3.49 4.38
C SER A 34 -5.91 4.13 4.94
N ARG A 35 -5.98 4.61 6.17
CA ARG A 35 -4.81 5.15 6.87
C ARG A 35 -3.70 4.11 6.97
N ASP A 36 -4.05 2.90 7.38
CA ASP A 36 -3.07 1.83 7.56
C ASP A 36 -2.40 1.46 6.25
N MET A 37 -3.16 1.39 5.15
CA MET A 37 -2.60 1.15 3.83
C MET A 37 -1.60 2.24 3.44
N LEU A 38 -1.97 3.50 3.66
CA LEU A 38 -1.12 4.63 3.28
C LEU A 38 0.19 4.60 4.05
N ASP A 39 0.11 4.39 5.36
CA ASP A 39 1.31 4.33 6.20
C ASP A 39 2.21 3.18 5.78
N GLU A 40 1.63 2.01 5.53
CA GLU A 40 2.41 0.84 5.12
C GLU A 40 2.99 1.02 3.73
N LEU A 41 2.20 1.55 2.79
CA LEU A 41 2.66 1.80 1.43
C LEU A 41 3.86 2.75 1.43
N SER A 42 3.75 3.85 2.20
CA SER A 42 4.84 4.82 2.31
C SER A 42 6.10 4.17 2.86
N ALA A 43 5.96 3.36 3.92
CA ALA A 43 7.10 2.68 4.52
C ALA A 43 7.77 1.71 3.54
N ARG A 44 6.97 0.98 2.76
CA ARG A 44 7.52 0.01 1.80
C ARG A 44 8.21 0.69 0.63
N VAL A 45 7.67 1.80 0.14
CA VAL A 45 8.31 2.55 -0.94
C VAL A 45 9.64 3.13 -0.49
N VAL A 46 9.70 3.70 0.71
CA VAL A 46 10.94 4.24 1.26
C VAL A 46 11.99 3.14 1.45
N ALA A 47 11.58 1.99 1.99
CA ALA A 47 12.49 0.86 2.17
C ALA A 47 13.03 0.36 0.82
N ALA A 48 12.16 0.29 -0.19
CA ALA A 48 12.57 -0.16 -1.52
C ALA A 48 13.56 0.82 -2.17
N ASP A 49 13.33 2.12 -1.98
CA ASP A 49 14.22 3.14 -2.53
C ASP A 49 15.65 3.02 -1.99
N LYS A 50 15.78 2.56 -0.75
CA LYS A 50 17.08 2.38 -0.11
C LYS A 50 17.73 1.04 -0.40
N ASP A 51 17.03 0.13 -1.04
CA ASP A 51 17.53 -1.22 -1.33
C ASP A 51 18.14 -1.27 -2.72
N PRO A 52 19.48 -1.45 -2.82
CA PRO A 52 20.14 -1.49 -4.13
C PRO A 52 19.75 -2.69 -4.98
N GLU A 53 19.11 -3.70 -4.40
CA GLU A 53 18.65 -4.86 -5.13
C GLU A 53 17.34 -4.62 -5.85
N ILE A 54 16.62 -3.54 -5.51
CA ILE A 54 15.35 -3.22 -6.16
C ILE A 54 15.59 -2.13 -7.20
N ARG A 55 15.22 -2.44 -8.44
CA ARG A 55 15.39 -1.51 -9.56
C ARG A 55 14.08 -0.89 -10.03
N CYS A 56 12.96 -1.52 -9.69
CA CYS A 56 11.67 -1.09 -10.19
C CYS A 56 10.60 -1.44 -9.17
N ILE A 57 9.61 -0.57 -9.02
CA ILE A 57 8.44 -0.84 -8.20
C ILE A 57 7.23 -0.84 -9.13
N VAL A 58 6.43 -1.92 -9.06
CA VAL A 58 5.18 -2.02 -9.80
C VAL A 58 4.05 -1.93 -8.78
N LEU A 59 3.16 -0.98 -8.96
CA LEU A 59 2.00 -0.80 -8.09
C LEU A 59 0.75 -1.21 -8.86
N THR A 60 -0.04 -2.10 -8.27
CA THR A 60 -1.26 -2.60 -8.89
C THR A 60 -2.34 -2.81 -7.83
N GLY A 61 -3.52 -3.23 -8.24
CA GLY A 61 -4.63 -3.50 -7.32
C GLY A 61 -5.26 -4.85 -7.57
N GLU A 62 -5.70 -5.48 -6.50
CA GLU A 62 -6.45 -6.73 -6.56
C GLU A 62 -7.89 -6.45 -6.97
N GLY A 63 -8.46 -7.33 -7.80
CA GLY A 63 -9.86 -7.27 -8.18
C GLY A 63 -10.12 -6.34 -9.36
N LYS A 64 -11.32 -5.75 -9.39
CA LYS A 64 -11.83 -5.00 -10.55
C LYS A 64 -11.21 -3.63 -10.73
N GLY A 65 -10.80 -2.98 -9.65
CA GLY A 65 -10.27 -1.63 -9.70
C GLY A 65 -8.85 -1.56 -9.22
N PHE A 66 -8.09 -0.61 -9.75
CA PHE A 66 -6.75 -0.35 -9.24
C PHE A 66 -6.84 0.33 -7.88
N CYS A 67 -7.48 1.49 -7.83
CA CYS A 67 -7.59 2.27 -6.61
C CYS A 67 -8.74 3.27 -6.75
N ALA A 68 -9.61 3.32 -5.75
CA ALA A 68 -10.74 4.25 -5.75
C ALA A 68 -10.39 5.61 -5.13
N GLY A 69 -9.16 5.77 -4.64
CA GLY A 69 -8.72 6.98 -3.96
C GLY A 69 -8.74 6.82 -2.45
N LEU A 70 -8.82 7.93 -1.73
CA LEU A 70 -8.84 7.87 -0.27
C LEU A 70 -10.17 7.31 0.23
N ASP A 71 -10.09 6.53 1.31
CA ASP A 71 -11.27 6.06 2.01
C ASP A 71 -11.87 7.25 2.76
N LEU A 72 -13.03 7.73 2.30
CA LEU A 72 -13.64 8.93 2.85
C LEU A 72 -14.07 8.76 4.30
N VAL A 73 -14.50 7.57 4.66
CA VAL A 73 -14.89 7.29 6.05
C VAL A 73 -13.69 7.40 6.96
N ASP A 74 -12.60 6.77 6.57
CA ASP A 74 -11.34 6.80 7.33
C ASP A 74 -10.76 8.22 7.41
N THR A 75 -10.77 8.93 6.29
CA THR A 75 -10.24 10.29 6.22
C THR A 75 -11.03 11.24 7.12
N ASN A 76 -12.34 11.17 7.08
CA ASN A 76 -13.19 12.00 7.92
C ASN A 76 -12.98 11.71 9.41
N LYS A 77 -12.85 10.45 9.76
CA LYS A 77 -12.59 10.05 11.14
C LYS A 77 -11.26 10.62 11.63
N ARG A 78 -10.22 10.56 10.80
CA ARG A 78 -8.93 11.13 11.14
C ARG A 78 -8.99 12.63 11.41
N ARG A 79 -9.73 13.34 10.56
CA ARG A 79 -9.87 14.79 10.71
C ARG A 79 -10.54 15.16 12.01
N GLU A 80 -11.58 14.40 12.42
CA GLU A 80 -12.23 14.59 13.71
C GLU A 80 -11.27 14.33 14.86
N ASP A 81 -10.50 13.24 14.80
CA ASP A 81 -9.55 12.87 15.84
C ASP A 81 -8.42 13.89 15.97
N GLU A 82 -8.07 14.57 14.88
CA GLU A 82 -7.01 15.56 14.85
C GLU A 82 -7.51 16.99 15.12
N GLY A 83 -8.81 17.14 15.33
CA GLY A 83 -9.39 18.45 15.62
C GLY A 83 -9.56 19.35 14.41
N GLU A 84 -9.61 18.77 13.23
CA GLU A 84 -9.79 19.54 11.98
C GLU A 84 -11.23 19.54 11.48
#